data_9aedd43cab32c8cdb85cc2d4d5daaaec
#
_entry.id   9aedd43cab32c8cdb85cc2d4d5daaaec
#
_cell.length_a   1.000
_cell.length_b   1.000
_cell.length_c   1.000
_cell.angle_alpha   90.00
_cell.angle_beta   90.00
_cell.angle_gamma   90.00
#
_symmetry.space_group_name_H-M   'P 1'
#
loop_
_entity.id
_entity.type
_entity.pdbx_description
1 polymer ?
#
loop_
_entity_poly.entity_id
_entity_poly.type
_entity_poly.pdbx_seq_one_letter_code
_entity_poly.pdbx_strand_id
1 'polypeptide(L)'
;MREAGHSSKRRRLARQLRLFPRQFWLLVGGTFFYLLVIGLAFPYTAILIKGRLGVSMAVVGAIMGGTALAGLPLQPLAGSLSDRFGRRAVMIVCAACSGIMYSGLAFVHGLVPVCLFVFCDRALGWPLFLTASNAMVADLVRTRLRPEGYSLVRLMIGAGEVVGPLIAALLLGVGFGLPLLFVLAGAGCFAFLAFTVVALRETRPRAARRVRSTAISEGPAVYGVRDVISIPARRRSRKRRAARAARPGYGRVLADRRFCAFCAISLLPLFIFGQMYSTFPVLLTGYLHVKPAVWGLLMSYSALVIVVTQYPSVRAVRRLDPMYQVALASVLFGCGVGLSAFVPALLPLLVTIAALSLAQALFGPVTSAIVARLAPVAVRGRYMGAWTLVWTAGQGALGPIFGGLLLARLGPHLTYGGIVVMGLAGACLYPLLRTRAGSGRGRLPTKPP
;
A
#
# COMPACT_ATOMS: atom_id res chain seq x y z
N MET A 1 -10.59 20.40 37.71
CA MET A 1 -10.48 21.01 36.33
C MET A 1 -10.03 20.06 35.22
N ARG A 2 -9.32 18.95 35.47
CA ARG A 2 -8.90 18.00 34.40
C ARG A 2 -10.03 17.13 33.84
N GLU A 3 -11.01 16.74 34.65
CA GLU A 3 -12.14 15.88 34.23
C GLU A 3 -13.16 16.59 33.33
N ALA A 4 -13.44 17.87 33.56
CA ALA A 4 -14.34 18.66 32.71
C ALA A 4 -13.82 18.82 31.28
N GLY A 5 -12.50 18.90 31.09
CA GLY A 5 -11.86 18.96 29.76
C GLY A 5 -11.95 17.63 28.99
N HIS A 6 -11.94 16.49 29.66
CA HIS A 6 -12.07 15.17 29.05
C HIS A 6 -13.51 14.88 28.59
N SER A 7 -14.50 15.27 29.37
CA SER A 7 -15.94 15.16 29.03
C SER A 7 -16.30 16.01 27.80
N SER A 8 -15.79 17.23 27.71
CA SER A 8 -16.00 18.14 26.58
C SER A 8 -15.38 17.60 25.27
N LYS A 9 -14.15 17.05 25.33
CA LYS A 9 -13.48 16.43 24.17
C LYS A 9 -14.20 15.17 23.68
N ARG A 10 -14.67 14.31 24.59
CA ARG A 10 -15.46 13.11 24.26
C ARG A 10 -16.78 13.48 23.57
N ARG A 11 -17.50 14.48 24.07
CA ARG A 11 -18.75 14.96 23.46
C ARG A 11 -18.52 15.59 22.07
N ARG A 12 -17.42 16.31 21.86
CA ARG A 12 -17.01 16.84 20.55
C ARG A 12 -16.71 15.71 19.57
N LEU A 13 -15.93 14.70 19.99
CA LEU A 13 -15.59 13.54 19.17
C LEU A 13 -16.86 12.75 18.78
N ALA A 14 -17.75 12.47 19.75
CA ALA A 14 -19.01 11.78 19.49
C ALA A 14 -19.92 12.55 18.51
N ARG A 15 -19.96 13.90 18.58
CA ARG A 15 -20.64 14.71 17.58
C ARG A 15 -20.02 14.66 16.20
N GLN A 16 -18.69 14.66 16.10
CA GLN A 16 -17.99 14.53 14.82
C GLN A 16 -18.22 13.16 14.17
N LEU A 17 -18.20 12.07 14.96
CA LEU A 17 -18.46 10.72 14.46
C LEU A 17 -19.90 10.55 13.91
N ARG A 18 -20.89 11.27 14.46
CA ARG A 18 -22.27 11.28 13.96
C ARG A 18 -22.44 11.97 12.60
N LEU A 19 -21.44 12.72 12.13
CA LEU A 19 -21.47 13.40 10.82
C LEU A 19 -21.18 12.44 9.66
N PHE A 20 -20.70 11.25 9.93
CA PHE A 20 -20.43 10.25 8.91
C PHE A 20 -21.70 9.43 8.59
N PRO A 21 -22.03 9.23 7.30
CA PRO A 21 -23.21 8.47 6.92
C PRO A 21 -23.09 6.97 7.28
N ARG A 22 -24.22 6.29 7.45
CA ARG A 22 -24.25 4.85 7.77
C ARG A 22 -23.42 4.00 6.80
N GLN A 23 -23.44 4.33 5.51
CA GLN A 23 -22.67 3.63 4.48
C GLN A 23 -21.14 3.75 4.69
N PHE A 24 -20.67 4.86 5.25
CA PHE A 24 -19.26 5.01 5.61
C PHE A 24 -18.86 4.06 6.74
N TRP A 25 -19.71 3.90 7.76
CA TRP A 25 -19.43 2.96 8.87
C TRP A 25 -19.45 1.51 8.41
N LEU A 26 -20.31 1.14 7.46
CA LEU A 26 -20.31 -0.17 6.82
C LEU A 26 -19.01 -0.39 6.04
N LEU A 27 -18.51 0.62 5.31
CA LEU A 27 -17.22 0.55 4.63
C LEU A 27 -16.07 0.38 5.62
N VAL A 28 -16.05 1.13 6.72
CA VAL A 28 -15.03 1.07 7.78
C VAL A 28 -14.99 -0.31 8.45
N GLY A 29 -16.16 -0.85 8.84
CA GLY A 29 -16.27 -2.19 9.43
C GLY A 29 -15.92 -3.29 8.44
N GLY A 30 -16.38 -3.17 7.19
CA GLY A 30 -16.03 -4.09 6.11
C GLY A 30 -14.52 -4.10 5.80
N THR A 31 -13.87 -2.94 5.84
CA THR A 31 -12.41 -2.83 5.69
C THR A 31 -11.67 -3.59 6.79
N PHE A 32 -12.06 -3.40 8.05
CA PHE A 32 -11.48 -4.14 9.17
C PHE A 32 -11.62 -5.65 8.96
N PHE A 33 -12.84 -6.11 8.65
CA PHE A 33 -13.12 -7.54 8.45
C PHE A 33 -12.30 -8.12 7.29
N TYR A 34 -12.24 -7.42 6.15
CA TYR A 34 -11.46 -7.86 4.98
C TYR A 34 -9.98 -7.98 5.30
N LEU A 35 -9.39 -7.00 6.00
CA LEU A 35 -7.97 -7.05 6.38
C LEU A 35 -7.69 -8.09 7.47
N LEU A 36 -8.64 -8.33 8.36
CA LEU A 36 -8.54 -9.39 9.35
C LEU A 36 -8.43 -10.77 8.67
N VAL A 37 -9.34 -11.06 7.73
CA VAL A 37 -9.34 -12.38 7.07
C VAL A 37 -8.15 -12.58 6.13
N ILE A 38 -7.71 -11.55 5.42
CA ILE A 38 -6.45 -11.59 4.66
C ILE A 38 -5.26 -11.82 5.60
N GLY A 39 -5.23 -11.14 6.74
CA GLY A 39 -4.18 -11.26 7.75
C GLY A 39 -4.01 -12.67 8.32
N LEU A 40 -5.05 -13.52 8.25
CA LEU A 40 -4.96 -14.93 8.62
C LEU A 40 -3.97 -15.71 7.74
N ALA A 41 -3.95 -15.47 6.44
CA ALA A 41 -3.25 -16.30 5.47
C ALA A 41 -2.06 -15.60 4.77
N PHE A 42 -2.19 -14.31 4.47
CA PHE A 42 -1.19 -13.57 3.69
C PHE A 42 0.25 -13.69 4.22
N PRO A 43 0.52 -13.54 5.54
CA PRO A 43 1.88 -13.66 6.08
C PRO A 43 2.49 -15.06 5.92
N TYR A 44 1.66 -16.07 5.72
CA TYR A 44 2.08 -17.48 5.61
C TYR A 44 2.17 -17.98 4.17
N THR A 45 1.85 -17.13 3.18
CA THR A 45 1.80 -17.53 1.76
C THR A 45 3.13 -18.12 1.27
N ALA A 46 4.27 -17.50 1.60
CA ALA A 46 5.58 -18.02 1.22
C ALA A 46 5.89 -19.38 1.87
N ILE A 47 5.52 -19.55 3.14
CA ILE A 47 5.72 -20.81 3.89
C ILE A 47 4.86 -21.92 3.26
N LEU A 48 3.60 -21.63 2.96
CA LEU A 48 2.68 -22.59 2.33
C LEU A 48 3.18 -23.01 0.94
N ILE A 49 3.57 -22.06 0.09
CA ILE A 49 4.07 -22.36 -1.27
C ILE A 49 5.32 -23.23 -1.18
N LYS A 50 6.28 -22.89 -0.32
CA LYS A 50 7.50 -23.68 -0.14
C LYS A 50 7.20 -25.08 0.36
N GLY A 51 6.39 -25.21 1.40
CA GLY A 51 6.04 -26.49 2.00
C GLY A 51 5.26 -27.42 1.08
N ARG A 52 4.33 -26.86 0.28
CA ARG A 52 3.51 -27.64 -0.64
C ARG A 52 4.20 -28.09 -1.91
N LEU A 53 4.99 -27.19 -2.50
CA LEU A 53 5.64 -27.48 -3.78
C LEU A 53 7.02 -28.14 -3.59
N GLY A 54 7.60 -28.11 -2.39
CA GLY A 54 8.94 -28.62 -2.13
C GLY A 54 10.05 -27.89 -2.91
N VAL A 55 9.75 -26.69 -3.42
CA VAL A 55 10.64 -25.94 -4.32
C VAL A 55 11.66 -25.08 -3.57
N SER A 56 12.71 -24.67 -4.27
CA SER A 56 13.71 -23.75 -3.74
C SER A 56 13.13 -22.36 -3.46
N MET A 57 13.78 -21.59 -2.59
CA MET A 57 13.39 -20.19 -2.32
C MET A 57 13.46 -19.30 -3.56
N ALA A 58 14.33 -19.61 -4.51
CA ALA A 58 14.39 -18.93 -5.80
C ALA A 58 13.05 -19.03 -6.56
N VAL A 59 12.46 -20.23 -6.58
CA VAL A 59 11.16 -20.46 -7.22
C VAL A 59 10.02 -19.77 -6.45
N VAL A 60 10.00 -19.85 -5.11
CA VAL A 60 9.02 -19.13 -4.28
C VAL A 60 9.08 -17.63 -4.55
N GLY A 61 10.29 -17.07 -4.55
CA GLY A 61 10.53 -15.66 -4.84
C GLY A 61 10.10 -15.28 -6.27
N ALA A 62 10.36 -16.13 -7.26
CA ALA A 62 9.94 -15.95 -8.65
C ALA A 62 8.41 -15.97 -8.79
N ILE A 63 7.71 -16.87 -8.08
CA ILE A 63 6.24 -16.90 -8.07
C ILE A 63 5.69 -15.60 -7.47
N MET A 64 6.13 -15.23 -6.27
CA MET A 64 5.59 -14.06 -5.56
C MET A 64 5.94 -12.75 -6.28
N GLY A 65 7.18 -12.61 -6.71
CA GLY A 65 7.64 -11.39 -7.36
C GLY A 65 7.27 -11.32 -8.85
N GLY A 66 7.33 -12.43 -9.58
CA GLY A 66 6.94 -12.50 -10.98
C GLY A 66 5.47 -12.20 -11.18
N THR A 67 4.59 -12.73 -10.33
CA THR A 67 3.15 -12.42 -10.36
C THR A 67 2.87 -10.96 -10.00
N ALA A 68 3.61 -10.38 -9.06
CA ALA A 68 3.50 -8.95 -8.73
C ALA A 68 3.98 -8.07 -9.90
N LEU A 69 5.07 -8.43 -10.57
CA LEU A 69 5.59 -7.74 -11.75
C LEU A 69 4.59 -7.79 -12.91
N ALA A 70 4.01 -8.96 -13.18
CA ALA A 70 2.99 -9.13 -14.20
C ALA A 70 1.70 -8.34 -13.90
N GLY A 71 1.37 -8.12 -12.62
CA GLY A 71 0.23 -7.30 -12.17
C GLY A 71 0.47 -5.79 -12.28
N LEU A 72 1.72 -5.30 -12.38
CA LEU A 72 2.02 -3.86 -12.41
C LEU A 72 1.26 -3.07 -13.51
N PRO A 73 1.17 -3.54 -14.76
CA PRO A 73 0.43 -2.82 -15.81
C PRO A 73 -1.07 -2.70 -15.54
N LEU A 74 -1.64 -3.57 -14.68
CA LEU A 74 -3.06 -3.57 -14.35
C LEU A 74 -3.41 -2.56 -13.25
N GLN A 75 -2.46 -2.13 -12.43
CA GLN A 75 -2.71 -1.18 -11.34
C GLN A 75 -3.29 0.17 -11.79
N PRO A 76 -2.79 0.83 -12.85
CA PRO A 76 -3.40 2.06 -13.36
C PRO A 76 -4.83 1.86 -13.86
N LEU A 77 -5.19 0.63 -14.26
CA LEU A 77 -6.53 0.31 -14.73
C LEU A 77 -7.55 0.24 -13.59
N ALA A 78 -7.11 -0.03 -12.35
CA ALA A 78 -7.99 -0.15 -11.19
C ALA A 78 -8.86 1.11 -11.00
N GLY A 79 -8.28 2.32 -11.16
CA GLY A 79 -9.01 3.57 -11.11
C GLY A 79 -10.06 3.68 -12.22
N SER A 80 -9.67 3.37 -13.46
CA SER A 80 -10.56 3.44 -14.62
C SER A 80 -11.69 2.40 -14.54
N LEU A 81 -11.42 1.20 -14.03
CA LEU A 81 -12.41 0.16 -13.77
C LEU A 81 -13.42 0.63 -12.71
N SER A 82 -12.92 1.22 -11.60
CA SER A 82 -13.76 1.76 -10.54
C SER A 82 -14.66 2.91 -11.05
N ASP A 83 -14.15 3.75 -11.95
CA ASP A 83 -14.94 4.82 -12.57
C ASP A 83 -15.93 4.30 -13.62
N ARG A 84 -15.60 3.22 -14.32
CA ARG A 84 -16.43 2.65 -15.40
C ARG A 84 -17.54 1.74 -14.87
N PHE A 85 -17.21 0.83 -13.96
CA PHE A 85 -18.12 -0.23 -13.49
C PHE A 85 -18.78 0.12 -12.14
N GLY A 86 -18.21 1.08 -11.41
CA GLY A 86 -18.68 1.47 -10.08
C GLY A 86 -17.78 0.90 -8.98
N ARG A 87 -17.84 1.54 -7.82
CA ARG A 87 -16.98 1.23 -6.67
C ARG A 87 -17.33 -0.12 -6.06
N ARG A 88 -18.64 -0.37 -5.92
CA ARG A 88 -19.17 -1.62 -5.37
C ARG A 88 -18.81 -2.83 -6.24
N ALA A 89 -18.97 -2.74 -7.56
CA ALA A 89 -18.64 -3.83 -8.49
C ALA A 89 -17.14 -4.19 -8.41
N VAL A 90 -16.26 -3.19 -8.32
CA VAL A 90 -14.82 -3.42 -8.19
C VAL A 90 -14.47 -4.08 -6.86
N MET A 91 -15.14 -3.74 -5.76
CA MET A 91 -14.94 -4.41 -4.46
C MET A 91 -15.44 -5.88 -4.49
N ILE A 92 -16.51 -6.16 -5.21
CA ILE A 92 -17.01 -7.55 -5.41
C ILE A 92 -15.97 -8.37 -6.17
N VAL A 93 -15.41 -7.85 -7.28
CA VAL A 93 -14.37 -8.54 -8.05
C VAL A 93 -13.13 -8.77 -7.18
N CYS A 94 -12.69 -7.76 -6.44
CA CYS A 94 -11.57 -7.89 -5.52
C CYS A 94 -11.80 -9.02 -4.50
N ALA A 95 -12.94 -9.01 -3.80
CA ALA A 95 -13.26 -10.02 -2.80
C ALA A 95 -13.36 -11.43 -3.39
N ALA A 96 -13.93 -11.56 -4.61
CA ALA A 96 -14.01 -12.83 -5.33
C ALA A 96 -12.60 -13.36 -5.69
N CYS A 97 -11.73 -12.49 -6.25
CA CYS A 97 -10.36 -12.88 -6.60
C CYS A 97 -9.56 -13.33 -5.36
N SER A 98 -9.62 -12.56 -4.26
CA SER A 98 -8.95 -12.94 -3.02
C SER A 98 -9.54 -14.22 -2.42
N GLY A 99 -10.86 -14.40 -2.44
CA GLY A 99 -11.54 -15.61 -1.98
C GLY A 99 -11.10 -16.85 -2.77
N ILE A 100 -11.07 -16.74 -4.10
CA ILE A 100 -10.61 -17.82 -5.01
C ILE A 100 -9.13 -18.13 -4.75
N MET A 101 -8.28 -17.09 -4.63
CA MET A 101 -6.86 -17.26 -4.36
C MET A 101 -6.61 -18.01 -3.04
N TYR A 102 -7.17 -17.54 -1.93
CA TYR A 102 -6.89 -18.16 -0.63
C TYR A 102 -7.51 -19.57 -0.55
N SER A 103 -8.73 -19.77 -0.99
CA SER A 103 -9.35 -21.11 -1.05
C SER A 103 -8.59 -22.04 -1.99
N GLY A 104 -8.20 -21.55 -3.17
CA GLY A 104 -7.42 -22.33 -4.13
C GLY A 104 -6.07 -22.77 -3.55
N LEU A 105 -5.32 -21.87 -2.93
CA LEU A 105 -4.04 -22.19 -2.30
C LEU A 105 -4.16 -23.20 -1.16
N ALA A 106 -5.33 -23.32 -0.52
CA ALA A 106 -5.55 -24.33 0.53
C ALA A 106 -5.54 -25.76 -0.02
N PHE A 107 -5.93 -26.00 -1.27
CA PHE A 107 -6.15 -27.35 -1.82
C PHE A 107 -5.22 -27.71 -2.99
N VAL A 108 -4.72 -26.69 -3.71
CA VAL A 108 -3.99 -26.90 -4.96
C VAL A 108 -2.56 -27.40 -4.72
N HIS A 109 -2.16 -28.39 -5.54
CA HIS A 109 -0.83 -28.93 -5.67
C HIS A 109 -0.37 -28.71 -7.11
N GLY A 110 0.74 -28.01 -7.31
CA GLY A 110 1.29 -27.76 -8.63
C GLY A 110 1.65 -26.30 -8.88
N LEU A 111 2.68 -26.09 -9.68
CA LEU A 111 3.28 -24.78 -9.92
C LEU A 111 2.33 -23.83 -10.65
N VAL A 112 1.74 -24.29 -11.75
CA VAL A 112 0.94 -23.42 -12.64
C VAL A 112 -0.30 -22.87 -11.92
N PRO A 113 -1.16 -23.68 -11.27
CA PRO A 113 -2.33 -23.14 -10.58
C PRO A 113 -1.95 -22.24 -9.38
N VAL A 114 -0.86 -22.54 -8.66
CA VAL A 114 -0.36 -21.62 -7.62
C VAL A 114 -0.01 -20.26 -8.21
N CYS A 115 0.72 -20.23 -9.34
CA CYS A 115 1.03 -18.98 -10.04
C CYS A 115 -0.23 -18.22 -10.45
N LEU A 116 -1.24 -18.91 -10.99
CA LEU A 116 -2.50 -18.28 -11.42
C LEU A 116 -3.26 -17.67 -10.24
N PHE A 117 -3.39 -18.39 -9.14
CA PHE A 117 -4.09 -17.87 -7.95
C PHE A 117 -3.36 -16.67 -7.34
N VAL A 118 -2.05 -16.75 -7.17
CA VAL A 118 -1.25 -15.63 -6.64
C VAL A 118 -1.31 -14.42 -7.59
N PHE A 119 -1.26 -14.64 -8.91
CA PHE A 119 -1.39 -13.58 -9.91
C PHE A 119 -2.76 -12.89 -9.83
N CYS A 120 -3.86 -13.65 -9.73
CA CYS A 120 -5.20 -13.08 -9.63
C CYS A 120 -5.34 -12.11 -8.45
N ASP A 121 -4.85 -12.48 -7.27
CA ASP A 121 -4.92 -11.60 -6.10
C ASP A 121 -3.98 -10.40 -6.23
N ARG A 122 -2.76 -10.60 -6.70
CA ARG A 122 -1.79 -9.51 -6.89
C ARG A 122 -2.23 -8.48 -7.92
N ALA A 123 -2.92 -8.92 -8.97
CA ALA A 123 -3.42 -8.07 -10.04
C ALA A 123 -4.76 -7.39 -9.70
N LEU A 124 -5.68 -8.13 -9.09
CA LEU A 124 -7.08 -7.76 -8.94
C LEU A 124 -7.57 -7.70 -7.48
N GLY A 125 -6.83 -8.24 -6.52
CA GLY A 125 -7.17 -8.20 -5.10
C GLY A 125 -6.87 -6.84 -4.48
N TRP A 126 -5.76 -6.74 -3.78
CA TRP A 126 -5.37 -5.55 -3.01
C TRP A 126 -5.41 -4.21 -3.77
N PRO A 127 -4.91 -4.08 -5.05
CA PRO A 127 -4.94 -2.80 -5.75
C PRO A 127 -6.36 -2.30 -6.03
N LEU A 128 -7.29 -3.20 -6.37
CA LEU A 128 -8.69 -2.86 -6.59
C LEU A 128 -9.38 -2.46 -5.29
N PHE A 129 -9.14 -3.20 -4.19
CA PHE A 129 -9.68 -2.87 -2.87
C PHE A 129 -9.29 -1.46 -2.43
N LEU A 130 -8.00 -1.14 -2.45
CA LEU A 130 -7.49 0.15 -2.00
C LEU A 130 -8.05 1.30 -2.84
N THR A 131 -8.13 1.11 -4.16
CA THR A 131 -8.66 2.11 -5.09
C THR A 131 -10.15 2.34 -4.87
N ALA A 132 -10.95 1.27 -4.78
CA ALA A 132 -12.40 1.37 -4.59
C ALA A 132 -12.75 1.94 -3.20
N SER A 133 -12.07 1.49 -2.14
CA SER A 133 -12.25 1.99 -0.77
C SER A 133 -11.97 3.49 -0.68
N ASN A 134 -10.84 3.95 -1.22
CA ASN A 134 -10.49 5.37 -1.24
C ASN A 134 -11.50 6.21 -2.04
N ALA A 135 -12.00 5.69 -3.17
CA ALA A 135 -13.01 6.36 -3.97
C ALA A 135 -14.35 6.44 -3.22
N MET A 136 -14.76 5.37 -2.52
CA MET A 136 -15.98 5.38 -1.69
C MET A 136 -15.88 6.40 -0.54
N VAL A 137 -14.73 6.52 0.11
CA VAL A 137 -14.52 7.57 1.13
C VAL A 137 -14.71 8.97 0.52
N ALA A 138 -14.13 9.21 -0.67
CA ALA A 138 -14.28 10.50 -1.36
C ALA A 138 -15.74 10.80 -1.74
N ASP A 139 -16.51 9.76 -2.12
CA ASP A 139 -17.90 9.90 -2.54
C ASP A 139 -18.87 10.06 -1.34
N LEU A 140 -18.62 9.34 -0.24
CA LEU A 140 -19.50 9.30 0.94
C LEU A 140 -19.26 10.44 1.92
N VAL A 141 -18.02 10.93 2.02
CA VAL A 141 -17.60 11.88 3.04
C VAL A 141 -17.48 13.29 2.47
N ARG A 142 -18.08 14.28 3.17
CA ARG A 142 -17.96 15.69 2.83
C ARG A 142 -16.49 16.10 2.75
N THR A 143 -16.12 16.96 1.80
CA THR A 143 -14.71 17.34 1.51
C THR A 143 -13.95 17.79 2.75
N ARG A 144 -14.60 18.50 3.67
CA ARG A 144 -13.98 18.99 4.92
C ARG A 144 -13.60 17.86 5.90
N LEU A 145 -14.32 16.71 5.86
CA LEU A 145 -14.13 15.57 6.76
C LEU A 145 -13.39 14.38 6.08
N ARG A 146 -12.97 14.55 4.83
CA ARG A 146 -12.25 13.48 4.11
C ARG A 146 -10.95 13.05 4.78
N PRO A 147 -10.11 13.97 5.30
CA PRO A 147 -8.89 13.56 6.00
C PRO A 147 -9.18 12.61 7.19
N GLU A 148 -10.19 12.92 7.99
CA GLU A 148 -10.63 12.07 9.10
C GLU A 148 -11.19 10.73 8.60
N GLY A 149 -11.96 10.77 7.49
CA GLY A 149 -12.49 9.56 6.87
C GLY A 149 -11.38 8.61 6.40
N TYR A 150 -10.37 9.12 5.70
CA TYR A 150 -9.21 8.32 5.30
C TYR A 150 -8.42 7.80 6.49
N SER A 151 -8.29 8.60 7.56
CA SER A 151 -7.60 8.18 8.79
C SER A 151 -8.32 7.04 9.48
N LEU A 152 -9.67 7.06 9.53
CA LEU A 152 -10.46 5.96 10.11
C LEU A 152 -10.33 4.67 9.30
N VAL A 153 -10.38 4.74 7.98
CA VAL A 153 -10.16 3.57 7.11
C VAL A 153 -8.74 3.02 7.31
N ARG A 154 -7.72 3.90 7.38
CA ARG A 154 -6.33 3.48 7.63
C ARG A 154 -6.15 2.82 9.00
N LEU A 155 -6.84 3.33 10.02
CA LEU A 155 -6.86 2.73 11.36
C LEU A 155 -7.43 1.31 11.33
N MET A 156 -8.51 1.08 10.58
CA MET A 156 -9.12 -0.25 10.44
C MET A 156 -8.26 -1.21 9.64
N ILE A 157 -7.53 -0.71 8.63
CA ILE A 157 -6.49 -1.51 7.94
C ILE A 157 -5.47 -2.01 8.97
N GLY A 158 -4.87 -1.10 9.75
CA GLY A 158 -3.89 -1.47 10.77
C GLY A 158 -4.46 -2.39 11.85
N ALA A 159 -5.69 -2.18 12.28
CA ALA A 159 -6.36 -3.06 13.25
C ALA A 159 -6.54 -4.49 12.71
N GLY A 160 -6.94 -4.63 11.44
CA GLY A 160 -7.03 -5.94 10.78
C GLY A 160 -5.67 -6.62 10.63
N GLU A 161 -4.63 -5.85 10.28
CA GLU A 161 -3.24 -6.32 10.19
C GLU A 161 -2.67 -6.78 11.55
N VAL A 162 -3.18 -6.27 12.68
CA VAL A 162 -2.85 -6.75 14.03
C VAL A 162 -3.62 -8.02 14.39
N VAL A 163 -4.94 -7.99 14.22
CA VAL A 163 -5.83 -9.04 14.74
C VAL A 163 -5.76 -10.31 13.88
N GLY A 164 -5.65 -10.18 12.55
CA GLY A 164 -5.61 -11.33 11.64
C GLY A 164 -4.47 -12.30 11.95
N PRO A 165 -3.20 -11.88 11.93
CA PRO A 165 -2.08 -12.75 12.25
C PRO A 165 -2.08 -13.26 13.71
N LEU A 166 -2.68 -12.49 14.64
CA LEU A 166 -2.85 -12.94 16.03
C LEU A 166 -3.79 -14.15 16.11
N ILE A 167 -4.94 -14.09 15.43
CA ILE A 167 -5.87 -15.22 15.36
C ILE A 167 -5.19 -16.42 14.67
N ALA A 168 -4.45 -16.18 13.57
CA ALA A 168 -3.69 -17.22 12.90
C ALA A 168 -2.67 -17.89 13.84
N ALA A 169 -1.94 -17.10 14.63
CA ALA A 169 -1.00 -17.61 15.61
C ALA A 169 -1.66 -18.48 16.68
N LEU A 170 -2.83 -18.06 17.19
CA LEU A 170 -3.60 -18.85 18.17
C LEU A 170 -4.08 -20.18 17.58
N LEU A 171 -4.64 -20.18 16.35
CA LEU A 171 -5.07 -21.41 15.67
C LEU A 171 -3.92 -22.38 15.46
N LEU A 172 -2.77 -21.89 14.97
CA LEU A 172 -1.57 -22.71 14.80
C LEU A 172 -1.01 -23.20 16.14
N GLY A 173 -1.12 -22.39 17.21
CA GLY A 173 -0.70 -22.74 18.56
C GLY A 173 -1.49 -23.88 19.17
N VAL A 174 -2.78 -23.98 18.85
CA VAL A 174 -3.69 -25.08 19.26
C VAL A 174 -3.50 -26.34 18.41
N GLY A 175 -2.68 -26.29 17.34
CA GLY A 175 -2.33 -27.45 16.52
C GLY A 175 -3.05 -27.54 15.17
N PHE A 176 -3.81 -26.52 14.77
CA PHE A 176 -4.35 -26.46 13.42
C PHE A 176 -3.27 -26.26 12.37
N GLY A 177 -3.45 -26.85 11.18
CA GLY A 177 -2.50 -26.72 10.09
C GLY A 177 -2.63 -25.42 9.30
N LEU A 178 -1.55 -25.03 8.59
CA LEU A 178 -1.56 -23.88 7.69
C LEU A 178 -2.73 -23.88 6.67
N PRO A 179 -3.11 -25.03 6.06
CA PRO A 179 -4.23 -25.02 5.09
C PRO A 179 -5.54 -24.47 5.65
N LEU A 180 -5.83 -24.71 6.94
CA LEU A 180 -7.04 -24.18 7.58
C LEU A 180 -7.08 -22.65 7.56
N LEU A 181 -5.94 -21.97 7.77
CA LEU A 181 -5.87 -20.51 7.73
C LEU A 181 -6.27 -19.99 6.34
N PHE A 182 -5.87 -20.68 5.29
CA PHE A 182 -6.21 -20.32 3.91
C PHE A 182 -7.67 -20.58 3.57
N VAL A 183 -8.24 -21.68 4.07
CA VAL A 183 -9.69 -21.96 3.95
C VAL A 183 -10.50 -20.88 4.66
N LEU A 184 -10.14 -20.55 5.90
CA LEU A 184 -10.82 -19.50 6.68
C LEU A 184 -10.69 -18.13 6.03
N ALA A 185 -9.51 -17.80 5.49
CA ALA A 185 -9.30 -16.54 4.76
C ALA A 185 -10.15 -16.49 3.49
N GLY A 186 -10.19 -17.58 2.72
CA GLY A 186 -11.04 -17.68 1.53
C GLY A 186 -12.52 -17.55 1.85
N ALA A 187 -13.01 -18.31 2.84
CA ALA A 187 -14.40 -18.23 3.31
C ALA A 187 -14.73 -16.80 3.82
N GLY A 188 -13.82 -16.17 4.55
CA GLY A 188 -13.98 -14.80 5.02
C GLY A 188 -14.02 -13.78 3.86
N CYS A 189 -13.22 -13.96 2.81
CA CYS A 189 -13.30 -13.13 1.61
C CYS A 189 -14.64 -13.30 0.88
N PHE A 190 -15.19 -14.51 0.80
CA PHE A 190 -16.54 -14.73 0.25
C PHE A 190 -17.63 -14.16 1.16
N ALA A 191 -17.47 -14.21 2.49
CA ALA A 191 -18.35 -13.52 3.42
C ALA A 191 -18.30 -11.99 3.24
N PHE A 192 -17.11 -11.42 3.01
CA PHE A 192 -16.96 -10.00 2.66
C PHE A 192 -17.58 -9.67 1.30
N LEU A 193 -17.49 -10.56 0.32
CA LEU A 193 -18.19 -10.42 -0.96
C LEU A 193 -19.71 -10.36 -0.72
N ALA A 194 -20.28 -11.30 0.02
CA ALA A 194 -21.71 -11.32 0.35
C ALA A 194 -22.12 -10.05 1.11
N PHE A 195 -21.34 -9.64 2.10
CA PHE A 195 -21.53 -8.36 2.81
C PHE A 195 -21.52 -7.15 1.85
N THR A 196 -20.58 -7.11 0.91
CA THR A 196 -20.48 -6.03 -0.08
C THR A 196 -21.70 -6.00 -0.99
N VAL A 197 -22.21 -7.18 -1.38
CA VAL A 197 -23.42 -7.32 -2.21
C VAL A 197 -24.69 -6.90 -1.45
N VAL A 198 -24.81 -7.22 -0.17
CA VAL A 198 -26.03 -6.94 0.59
C VAL A 198 -26.03 -5.55 1.22
N ALA A 199 -24.93 -5.17 1.86
CA ALA A 199 -24.89 -4.00 2.75
C ALA A 199 -24.34 -2.73 2.09
N LEU A 200 -23.36 -2.84 1.17
CA LEU A 200 -22.77 -1.68 0.53
C LEU A 200 -23.59 -1.26 -0.69
N ARG A 201 -23.86 0.04 -0.78
CA ARG A 201 -24.54 0.65 -1.94
C ARG A 201 -23.51 1.24 -2.89
N GLU A 202 -23.87 1.27 -4.19
CA GLU A 202 -23.05 1.96 -5.19
C GLU A 202 -22.99 3.46 -4.89
N THR A 203 -21.76 3.99 -4.81
CA THR A 203 -21.52 5.40 -4.47
C THR A 203 -21.19 6.27 -5.67
N ARG A 204 -21.06 5.68 -6.86
CA ARG A 204 -20.75 6.41 -8.08
C ARG A 204 -21.74 7.54 -8.33
N PRO A 205 -21.28 8.81 -8.53
CA PRO A 205 -22.15 9.94 -8.82
C PRO A 205 -22.99 9.73 -10.09
N ARG A 206 -24.32 9.85 -9.99
CA ARG A 206 -25.27 9.66 -11.11
C ARG A 206 -25.02 10.57 -12.30
N ALA A 207 -24.42 11.74 -12.09
CA ALA A 207 -24.10 12.72 -13.15
C ALA A 207 -23.15 12.14 -14.23
N ALA A 208 -22.22 11.25 -13.87
CA ALA A 208 -21.33 10.59 -14.82
C ALA A 208 -22.05 9.57 -15.72
N ARG A 209 -23.23 9.10 -15.32
CA ARG A 209 -24.06 8.17 -16.09
C ARG A 209 -24.86 8.88 -17.17
N ARG A 210 -25.33 10.13 -16.91
CA ARG A 210 -26.14 10.92 -17.85
C ARG A 210 -25.31 11.44 -19.05
N VAL A 211 -24.09 11.93 -18.81
CA VAL A 211 -23.22 12.46 -19.89
C VAL A 211 -22.86 11.41 -20.94
N ARG A 212 -22.86 10.11 -20.59
CA ARG A 212 -22.54 9.04 -21.52
C ARG A 212 -23.77 8.49 -22.25
N SER A 213 -24.94 8.58 -21.64
CA SER A 213 -26.23 8.18 -22.23
C SER A 213 -26.69 9.20 -23.29
N THR A 214 -26.47 10.49 -23.07
CA THR A 214 -26.79 11.54 -24.02
C THR A 214 -25.80 11.65 -25.19
N ALA A 215 -24.53 11.23 -24.99
CA ALA A 215 -23.54 11.23 -26.08
C ALA A 215 -23.72 10.09 -27.11
N ILE A 216 -24.61 9.14 -26.86
CA ILE A 216 -24.91 8.03 -27.78
C ILE A 216 -26.26 8.23 -28.50
N SER A 217 -27.14 9.12 -27.99
CA SER A 217 -28.50 9.28 -28.49
C SER A 217 -28.78 10.60 -29.22
N GLU A 218 -27.87 11.54 -29.31
CA GLU A 218 -28.07 12.80 -30.02
C GLU A 218 -27.15 12.88 -31.25
N GLY A 219 -27.73 12.51 -32.40
CA GLY A 219 -27.37 13.06 -33.66
C GLY A 219 -27.62 14.59 -33.65
N PRO A 220 -27.11 15.37 -34.64
CA PRO A 220 -27.06 16.81 -34.55
C PRO A 220 -28.46 17.41 -34.58
N ALA A 221 -29.01 17.79 -33.43
CA ALA A 221 -30.20 18.59 -33.33
C ALA A 221 -29.82 20.07 -33.25
N VAL A 222 -30.21 20.78 -34.30
CA VAL A 222 -30.26 22.23 -34.43
C VAL A 222 -31.21 22.80 -33.42
N TYR A 223 -30.75 23.61 -32.47
CA TYR A 223 -31.56 24.61 -31.79
C TYR A 223 -30.76 25.90 -31.56
N GLY A 224 -31.25 26.96 -32.19
CA GLY A 224 -30.77 28.30 -32.00
C GLY A 224 -31.25 28.88 -30.66
N VAL A 225 -30.31 29.46 -29.92
CA VAL A 225 -30.57 30.57 -28.98
C VAL A 225 -29.46 31.59 -29.20
N ARG A 226 -29.91 32.79 -29.63
CA ARG A 226 -29.12 33.99 -29.81
C ARG A 226 -28.61 34.50 -28.44
N ASP A 227 -27.43 35.14 -28.53
CA ASP A 227 -26.90 36.14 -27.61
C ASP A 227 -26.37 35.65 -26.24
N VAL A 228 -25.09 35.28 -26.19
CA VAL A 228 -24.13 35.76 -25.19
C VAL A 228 -22.69 35.64 -25.74
N ILE A 229 -22.08 36.79 -26.03
CA ILE A 229 -20.66 37.11 -26.15
C ILE A 229 -19.81 36.12 -26.94
N SER A 230 -19.58 36.42 -28.21
CA SER A 230 -18.69 35.74 -29.13
C SER A 230 -17.22 35.94 -28.80
N ILE A 231 -16.64 35.01 -28.06
CA ILE A 231 -15.19 34.80 -28.02
C ILE A 231 -14.83 33.96 -29.26
N PRO A 232 -13.94 34.41 -30.17
CA PRO A 232 -13.73 33.78 -31.45
C PRO A 232 -13.24 32.35 -31.27
N ALA A 233 -13.93 31.39 -31.88
CA ALA A 233 -13.69 29.92 -31.81
C ALA A 233 -12.23 29.51 -32.13
N ARG A 234 -11.50 30.32 -32.93
CA ARG A 234 -10.08 30.13 -33.25
C ARG A 234 -9.16 30.22 -32.02
N ARG A 235 -9.47 31.00 -30.99
CA ARG A 235 -8.69 31.12 -29.76
C ARG A 235 -8.93 29.92 -28.82
N ARG A 236 -10.15 29.35 -28.82
CA ARG A 236 -10.50 28.16 -28.05
C ARG A 236 -9.84 26.90 -28.64
N SER A 237 -9.77 26.77 -29.97
CA SER A 237 -9.12 25.62 -30.62
C SER A 237 -7.61 25.66 -30.44
N ARG A 238 -6.97 26.85 -30.51
CA ARG A 238 -5.54 27.02 -30.24
C ARG A 238 -5.20 26.76 -28.77
N LYS A 239 -6.02 27.25 -27.81
CA LYS A 239 -5.85 26.91 -26.36
C LYS A 239 -6.13 25.42 -26.08
N ARG A 240 -7.11 24.78 -26.74
CA ARG A 240 -7.33 23.32 -26.62
C ARG A 240 -6.24 22.50 -27.29
N ARG A 241 -5.70 22.91 -28.46
CA ARG A 241 -4.53 22.29 -29.09
C ARG A 241 -3.26 22.51 -28.26
N ALA A 242 -3.02 23.71 -27.76
CA ALA A 242 -1.90 23.97 -26.83
C ALA A 242 -2.06 23.21 -25.52
N ALA A 243 -3.27 23.12 -24.95
CA ALA A 243 -3.54 22.30 -23.76
C ALA A 243 -3.48 20.77 -24.04
N ARG A 244 -3.74 20.34 -25.29
CA ARG A 244 -3.56 18.94 -25.72
C ARG A 244 -2.11 18.62 -26.05
N ALA A 245 -1.38 19.55 -26.65
CA ALA A 245 0.07 19.47 -26.89
C ALA A 245 0.87 19.62 -25.56
N ALA A 246 0.32 20.34 -24.59
CA ALA A 246 0.90 20.55 -23.28
C ALA A 246 0.45 19.49 -22.23
N ARG A 247 -0.11 18.34 -22.63
CA ARG A 247 -0.24 17.20 -21.71
C ARG A 247 1.15 16.59 -21.55
N PRO A 248 1.92 16.99 -20.54
CA PRO A 248 3.24 16.40 -20.35
C PRO A 248 3.02 14.92 -20.07
N GLY A 249 3.49 14.06 -20.98
CA GLY A 249 3.48 12.61 -20.81
C GLY A 249 4.34 12.20 -19.61
N TYR A 250 4.41 10.90 -19.29
CA TYR A 250 5.35 10.33 -18.32
C TYR A 250 6.82 10.67 -18.66
N GLY A 251 7.12 11.05 -19.89
CA GLY A 251 8.45 11.51 -20.31
C GLY A 251 9.01 12.66 -19.46
N ARG A 252 8.14 13.59 -18.98
CA ARG A 252 8.59 14.65 -18.08
C ARG A 252 8.95 14.14 -16.68
N VAL A 253 8.28 13.10 -16.22
CA VAL A 253 8.57 12.45 -14.92
C VAL A 253 9.92 11.73 -15.00
N LEU A 254 10.16 11.01 -16.11
CA LEU A 254 11.41 10.29 -16.37
C LEU A 254 12.58 11.21 -16.68
N ALA A 255 12.33 12.42 -17.18
CA ALA A 255 13.36 13.44 -17.39
C ALA A 255 13.81 14.13 -16.10
N ASP A 256 13.05 14.01 -15.02
CA ASP A 256 13.42 14.56 -13.71
C ASP A 256 14.47 13.68 -13.03
N ARG A 257 15.76 14.03 -13.27
CA ARG A 257 16.91 13.29 -12.72
C ARG A 257 16.87 13.14 -11.19
N ARG A 258 16.35 14.14 -10.47
CA ARG A 258 16.28 14.09 -9.01
C ARG A 258 15.21 13.10 -8.54
N PHE A 259 14.06 13.14 -9.17
CA PHE A 259 13.00 12.18 -8.88
C PHE A 259 13.45 10.75 -9.23
N CYS A 260 14.05 10.56 -10.40
CA CYS A 260 14.55 9.24 -10.82
C CYS A 260 15.65 8.72 -9.88
N ALA A 261 16.60 9.57 -9.46
CA ALA A 261 17.64 9.19 -8.50
C ALA A 261 17.04 8.84 -7.13
N PHE A 262 16.06 9.62 -6.66
CA PHE A 262 15.33 9.30 -5.42
C PHE A 262 14.60 7.94 -5.53
N CYS A 263 13.92 7.68 -6.65
CA CYS A 263 13.27 6.39 -6.90
C CYS A 263 14.28 5.24 -6.94
N ALA A 264 15.41 5.40 -7.62
CA ALA A 264 16.44 4.39 -7.74
C ALA A 264 17.05 4.02 -6.37
N ILE A 265 17.41 5.00 -5.55
CA ILE A 265 17.92 4.75 -4.19
C ILE A 265 16.84 4.11 -3.33
N SER A 266 15.57 4.50 -3.49
CA SER A 266 14.46 3.95 -2.71
C SER A 266 14.17 2.49 -3.03
N LEU A 267 14.65 1.95 -4.15
CA LEU A 267 14.57 0.51 -4.41
C LEU A 267 15.33 -0.33 -3.37
N LEU A 268 16.39 0.20 -2.74
CA LEU A 268 17.15 -0.51 -1.71
C LEU A 268 16.28 -0.81 -0.47
N PRO A 269 15.74 0.19 0.25
CA PRO A 269 14.88 -0.07 1.40
C PRO A 269 13.57 -0.78 1.02
N LEU A 270 13.03 -0.57 -0.19
CA LEU A 270 11.86 -1.30 -0.66
C LEU A 270 12.16 -2.77 -0.95
N PHE A 271 13.33 -3.08 -1.49
CA PHE A 271 13.82 -4.45 -1.63
C PHE A 271 13.91 -5.13 -0.25
N ILE A 272 14.51 -4.47 0.74
CA ILE A 272 14.62 -4.98 2.11
C ILE A 272 13.22 -5.24 2.70
N PHE A 273 12.30 -4.29 2.53
CA PHE A 273 10.92 -4.44 2.99
C PHE A 273 10.20 -5.62 2.32
N GLY A 274 10.50 -5.90 1.06
CA GLY A 274 9.95 -7.04 0.33
C GLY A 274 10.29 -8.39 0.95
N GLN A 275 11.39 -8.51 1.69
CA GLN A 275 11.78 -9.75 2.36
C GLN A 275 10.78 -10.14 3.46
N MET A 276 10.13 -9.17 4.09
CA MET A 276 9.21 -9.40 5.22
C MET A 276 8.07 -10.38 4.88
N TYR A 277 7.62 -10.40 3.64
CA TYR A 277 6.52 -11.26 3.21
C TYR A 277 6.95 -12.41 2.28
N SER A 278 8.25 -12.54 2.00
CA SER A 278 8.78 -13.56 1.09
C SER A 278 9.81 -14.46 1.76
N THR A 279 11.05 -13.99 1.91
CA THR A 279 12.13 -14.81 2.43
C THR A 279 12.17 -14.88 3.96
N PHE A 280 11.78 -13.80 4.63
CA PHE A 280 11.89 -13.68 6.08
C PHE A 280 11.05 -14.71 6.85
N PRO A 281 9.75 -14.94 6.54
CA PRO A 281 8.98 -16.00 7.19
C PRO A 281 9.60 -17.39 7.00
N VAL A 282 10.21 -17.64 5.85
CA VAL A 282 10.87 -18.91 5.56
C VAL A 282 12.23 -19.02 6.27
N LEU A 283 12.98 -17.92 6.40
CA LEU A 283 14.17 -17.88 7.25
C LEU A 283 13.82 -18.31 8.68
N LEU A 284 12.80 -17.69 9.27
CA LEU A 284 12.39 -17.97 10.64
C LEU A 284 11.96 -19.44 10.83
N THR A 285 11.09 -19.93 9.94
CA THR A 285 10.50 -21.26 10.11
C THR A 285 11.39 -22.39 9.59
N GLY A 286 12.15 -22.14 8.52
CA GLY A 286 12.95 -23.17 7.85
C GLY A 286 14.40 -23.24 8.32
N TYR A 287 15.02 -22.12 8.69
CA TYR A 287 16.44 -22.07 9.10
C TYR A 287 16.60 -21.86 10.60
N LEU A 288 15.78 -20.99 11.20
CA LEU A 288 15.82 -20.74 12.65
C LEU A 288 14.86 -21.63 13.44
N HIS A 289 14.13 -22.52 12.77
CA HIS A 289 13.18 -23.47 13.35
C HIS A 289 12.13 -22.84 14.28
N VAL A 290 11.80 -21.56 14.05
CA VAL A 290 10.75 -20.84 14.76
C VAL A 290 9.39 -21.40 14.35
N LYS A 291 8.54 -21.75 15.31
CA LYS A 291 7.19 -22.25 15.02
C LYS A 291 6.39 -21.22 14.20
N PRO A 292 5.62 -21.64 13.17
CA PRO A 292 4.78 -20.72 12.38
C PRO A 292 3.83 -19.86 13.22
N ALA A 293 3.36 -20.37 14.36
CA ALA A 293 2.56 -19.60 15.32
C ALA A 293 3.30 -18.34 15.83
N VAL A 294 4.59 -18.45 16.13
CA VAL A 294 5.41 -17.33 16.59
C VAL A 294 5.54 -16.27 15.49
N TRP A 295 5.64 -16.69 14.23
CA TRP A 295 5.64 -15.75 13.11
C TRP A 295 4.38 -14.87 13.08
N GLY A 296 3.19 -15.43 13.31
CA GLY A 296 1.96 -14.66 13.40
C GLY A 296 1.97 -13.66 14.56
N LEU A 297 2.52 -14.06 15.73
CA LEU A 297 2.68 -13.13 16.86
C LEU A 297 3.63 -11.97 16.51
N LEU A 298 4.75 -12.26 15.83
CA LEU A 298 5.71 -11.24 15.39
C LEU A 298 5.08 -10.29 14.38
N MET A 299 4.21 -10.77 13.47
CA MET A 299 3.47 -9.94 12.54
C MET A 299 2.50 -9.00 13.26
N SER A 300 1.73 -9.53 14.21
CA SER A 300 0.81 -8.73 15.04
C SER A 300 1.56 -7.70 15.88
N TYR A 301 2.69 -8.09 16.46
CA TYR A 301 3.59 -7.19 17.18
C TYR A 301 4.11 -6.07 16.26
N SER A 302 4.58 -6.41 15.06
CA SER A 302 5.03 -5.43 14.07
C SER A 302 3.94 -4.41 13.74
N ALA A 303 2.73 -4.89 13.43
CA ALA A 303 1.60 -4.01 13.10
C ALA A 303 1.21 -3.11 14.28
N LEU A 304 1.22 -3.64 15.51
CA LEU A 304 0.97 -2.88 16.73
C LEU A 304 2.03 -1.79 16.93
N VAL A 305 3.30 -2.12 16.77
CA VAL A 305 4.41 -1.15 16.87
C VAL A 305 4.23 -0.03 15.83
N ILE A 306 3.87 -0.36 14.58
CA ILE A 306 3.59 0.65 13.54
C ILE A 306 2.47 1.58 13.99
N VAL A 307 1.33 1.04 14.42
CA VAL A 307 0.17 1.85 14.84
C VAL A 307 0.52 2.79 15.98
N VAL A 308 1.24 2.31 16.99
CA VAL A 308 1.61 3.10 18.17
C VAL A 308 2.69 4.13 17.86
N THR A 309 3.68 3.77 17.03
CA THR A 309 4.86 4.61 16.81
C THR A 309 4.75 5.54 15.60
N GLN A 310 3.82 5.32 14.67
CA GLN A 310 3.75 6.07 13.42
C GLN A 310 3.69 7.59 13.63
N TYR A 311 2.81 8.07 14.48
CA TYR A 311 2.70 9.51 14.75
C TYR A 311 3.87 10.05 15.59
N PRO A 312 4.25 9.42 16.73
CA PRO A 312 5.38 9.87 17.53
C PRO A 312 6.71 9.91 16.75
N SER A 313 7.01 8.86 15.96
CA SER A 313 8.27 8.75 15.22
C SER A 313 8.42 9.86 14.17
N VAL A 314 7.38 10.10 13.37
CA VAL A 314 7.38 11.19 12.37
C VAL A 314 7.52 12.55 13.06
N ARG A 315 6.89 12.74 14.22
CA ARG A 315 7.01 13.97 15.00
C ARG A 315 8.43 14.15 15.59
N ALA A 316 9.05 13.09 16.08
CA ALA A 316 10.39 13.12 16.66
C ALA A 316 11.43 13.57 15.63
N VAL A 317 11.35 13.04 14.41
CA VAL A 317 12.34 13.35 13.35
C VAL A 317 11.98 14.57 12.49
N ARG A 318 10.86 15.24 12.73
CA ARG A 318 10.35 16.34 11.88
C ARG A 318 11.33 17.54 11.71
N ARG A 319 12.27 17.70 12.64
CA ARG A 319 13.30 18.75 12.59
C ARG A 319 14.47 18.38 11.68
N LEU A 320 14.64 17.10 11.37
CA LEU A 320 15.67 16.63 10.44
C LEU A 320 15.26 16.94 9.01
N ASP A 321 16.24 17.11 8.12
CA ASP A 321 16.00 17.13 6.69
C ASP A 321 15.32 15.82 6.25
N PRO A 322 14.30 15.84 5.36
CA PRO A 322 13.60 14.65 4.91
C PRO A 322 14.51 13.55 4.35
N MET A 323 15.67 13.91 3.75
CA MET A 323 16.62 12.92 3.25
C MET A 323 17.31 12.16 4.38
N TYR A 324 17.60 12.81 5.52
CA TYR A 324 18.10 12.11 6.71
C TYR A 324 17.03 11.24 7.40
N GLN A 325 15.76 11.67 7.34
CA GLN A 325 14.67 10.84 7.87
C GLN A 325 14.56 9.52 7.11
N VAL A 326 14.66 9.56 5.77
CA VAL A 326 14.61 8.35 4.91
C VAL A 326 15.91 7.54 5.05
N ALA A 327 17.07 8.20 5.22
CA ALA A 327 18.33 7.54 5.52
C ALA A 327 18.25 6.73 6.82
N LEU A 328 17.71 7.32 7.89
CA LEU A 328 17.45 6.62 9.16
C LEU A 328 16.53 5.42 8.96
N ALA A 329 15.43 5.59 8.22
CA ALA A 329 14.53 4.48 7.91
C ALA A 329 15.24 3.37 7.13
N SER A 330 16.17 3.70 6.22
CA SER A 330 16.97 2.71 5.47
C SER A 330 17.89 1.90 6.39
N VAL A 331 18.56 2.52 7.36
CA VAL A 331 19.33 1.82 8.39
C VAL A 331 18.45 0.89 9.20
N LEU A 332 17.31 1.39 9.67
CA LEU A 332 16.38 0.60 10.48
C LEU A 332 15.81 -0.60 9.70
N PHE A 333 15.54 -0.46 8.39
CA PHE A 333 15.18 -1.59 7.52
C PHE A 333 16.32 -2.61 7.42
N GLY A 334 17.55 -2.13 7.14
CA GLY A 334 18.73 -3.00 7.03
C GLY A 334 19.02 -3.76 8.32
N CYS A 335 19.04 -3.08 9.46
CA CYS A 335 19.25 -3.70 10.77
C CYS A 335 18.07 -4.60 11.16
N GLY A 336 16.83 -4.14 10.98
CA GLY A 336 15.64 -4.89 11.39
C GLY A 336 15.48 -6.20 10.65
N VAL A 337 15.71 -6.24 9.34
CA VAL A 337 15.64 -7.48 8.56
C VAL A 337 16.99 -8.22 8.61
N GLY A 338 18.09 -7.51 8.35
CA GLY A 338 19.38 -8.15 8.13
C GLY A 338 19.97 -8.81 9.38
N LEU A 339 19.84 -8.19 10.56
CA LEU A 339 20.37 -8.77 11.79
C LEU A 339 19.57 -9.98 12.30
N SER A 340 18.33 -10.16 11.85
CA SER A 340 17.47 -11.26 12.31
C SER A 340 18.02 -12.67 11.99
N ALA A 341 18.84 -12.82 10.96
CA ALA A 341 19.47 -14.10 10.63
C ALA A 341 20.58 -14.51 11.61
N PHE A 342 21.05 -13.57 12.44
CA PHE A 342 22.14 -13.77 13.39
C PHE A 342 21.67 -13.88 14.84
N VAL A 343 20.35 -13.76 15.07
CA VAL A 343 19.75 -13.75 16.41
C VAL A 343 18.65 -14.81 16.54
N PRO A 344 18.98 -16.01 16.94
CA PRO A 344 17.99 -17.10 17.03
C PRO A 344 17.05 -16.98 18.25
N ALA A 345 17.37 -16.11 19.21
CA ALA A 345 16.57 -15.94 20.41
C ALA A 345 15.38 -14.97 20.19
N LEU A 346 14.27 -15.23 20.90
CA LEU A 346 13.03 -14.46 20.74
C LEU A 346 13.17 -12.97 21.10
N LEU A 347 13.87 -12.66 22.19
CA LEU A 347 13.98 -11.27 22.65
C LEU A 347 14.75 -10.37 21.67
N PRO A 348 15.96 -10.73 21.18
CA PRO A 348 16.61 -9.98 20.11
C PRO A 348 15.79 -9.92 18.82
N LEU A 349 15.02 -10.96 18.50
CA LEU A 349 14.13 -10.97 17.34
C LEU A 349 13.01 -9.92 17.46
N LEU A 350 12.44 -9.73 18.66
CA LEU A 350 11.48 -8.65 18.92
C LEU A 350 12.08 -7.26 18.69
N VAL A 351 13.35 -7.06 19.05
CA VAL A 351 14.06 -5.79 18.82
C VAL A 351 14.26 -5.54 17.32
N THR A 352 14.66 -6.56 16.56
CA THR A 352 14.83 -6.43 15.09
C THR A 352 13.49 -6.15 14.39
N ILE A 353 12.41 -6.80 14.80
CA ILE A 353 11.06 -6.54 14.31
C ILE A 353 10.59 -5.12 14.70
N ALA A 354 10.90 -4.64 15.91
CA ALA A 354 10.58 -3.28 16.30
C ALA A 354 11.31 -2.24 15.43
N ALA A 355 12.60 -2.47 15.13
CA ALA A 355 13.38 -1.61 14.24
C ALA A 355 12.79 -1.59 12.81
N LEU A 356 12.43 -2.75 12.26
CA LEU A 356 11.73 -2.89 10.99
C LEU A 356 10.40 -2.13 10.99
N SER A 357 9.61 -2.26 12.05
CA SER A 357 8.29 -1.60 12.18
C SER A 357 8.44 -0.08 12.26
N LEU A 358 9.43 0.40 12.98
CA LEU A 358 9.77 1.82 13.06
C LEU A 358 10.23 2.38 11.71
N ALA A 359 11.03 1.58 10.96
CA ALA A 359 11.39 1.93 9.59
C ALA A 359 10.17 2.13 8.70
N GLN A 360 9.19 1.22 8.75
CA GLN A 360 7.94 1.31 7.99
C GLN A 360 7.11 2.54 8.39
N ALA A 361 7.01 2.80 9.70
CA ALA A 361 6.28 3.95 10.24
C ALA A 361 6.85 5.29 9.76
N LEU A 362 8.15 5.38 9.55
CA LEU A 362 8.85 6.57 9.03
C LEU A 362 8.83 6.63 7.50
N PHE A 363 9.18 5.55 6.83
CA PHE A 363 9.45 5.53 5.40
C PHE A 363 8.26 5.95 4.55
N GLY A 364 7.07 5.37 4.78
CA GLY A 364 5.88 5.61 3.97
C GLY A 364 5.45 7.09 3.93
N PRO A 365 5.17 7.72 5.07
CA PRO A 365 4.77 9.13 5.12
C PRO A 365 5.83 10.10 4.59
N VAL A 366 7.11 9.87 4.95
CA VAL A 366 8.20 10.78 4.59
C VAL A 366 8.48 10.74 3.08
N THR A 367 8.56 9.56 2.48
CA THR A 367 8.79 9.42 1.03
C THR A 367 7.64 9.99 0.22
N SER A 368 6.40 9.77 0.64
CA SER A 368 5.22 10.37 0.01
C SER A 368 5.28 11.91 0.05
N ALA A 369 5.72 12.49 1.17
CA ALA A 369 5.88 13.93 1.31
C ALA A 369 7.02 14.47 0.42
N ILE A 370 8.15 13.75 0.28
CA ILE A 370 9.25 14.10 -0.61
C ILE A 370 8.77 14.10 -2.07
N VAL A 371 8.10 13.04 -2.52
CA VAL A 371 7.55 12.93 -3.88
C VAL A 371 6.57 14.07 -4.17
N ALA A 372 5.68 14.38 -3.22
CA ALA A 372 4.73 15.49 -3.36
C ALA A 372 5.42 16.87 -3.46
N ARG A 373 6.60 17.06 -2.84
CA ARG A 373 7.42 18.28 -2.94
C ARG A 373 8.19 18.37 -4.26
N LEU A 374 8.74 17.25 -4.75
CA LEU A 374 9.44 17.20 -6.03
C LEU A 374 8.48 17.42 -7.21
N ALA A 375 7.24 17.01 -7.08
CA ALA A 375 6.24 17.04 -8.13
C ALA A 375 5.69 18.45 -8.39
N PRO A 376 5.79 19.00 -9.64
CA PRO A 376 5.04 20.18 -10.03
C PRO A 376 3.53 19.96 -9.84
N VAL A 377 2.81 20.99 -9.36
CA VAL A 377 1.37 20.90 -9.02
C VAL A 377 0.52 20.30 -10.15
N ALA A 378 0.79 20.72 -11.41
CA ALA A 378 0.05 20.29 -12.58
C ALA A 378 0.18 18.79 -12.93
N VAL A 379 1.24 18.12 -12.47
CA VAL A 379 1.55 16.71 -12.81
C VAL A 379 1.80 15.85 -11.56
N ARG A 380 1.46 16.35 -10.37
CA ARG A 380 1.69 15.66 -9.08
C ARG A 380 1.11 14.24 -9.07
N GLY A 381 -0.07 14.03 -9.65
CA GLY A 381 -0.68 12.70 -9.75
C GLY A 381 0.19 11.69 -10.52
N ARG A 382 0.94 12.13 -11.53
CA ARG A 382 1.84 11.24 -12.29
C ARG A 382 3.09 10.86 -11.50
N TYR A 383 3.66 11.81 -10.72
CA TYR A 383 4.77 11.52 -9.82
C TYR A 383 4.35 10.53 -8.72
N MET A 384 3.17 10.73 -8.13
CA MET A 384 2.62 9.78 -7.14
C MET A 384 2.34 8.41 -7.76
N GLY A 385 1.79 8.36 -8.98
CA GLY A 385 1.59 7.11 -9.71
C GLY A 385 2.91 6.38 -10.02
N ALA A 386 3.93 7.11 -10.50
CA ALA A 386 5.26 6.56 -10.72
C ALA A 386 5.89 6.04 -9.42
N TRP A 387 5.72 6.79 -8.30
CA TRP A 387 6.15 6.35 -6.98
C TRP A 387 5.47 5.06 -6.52
N THR A 388 4.16 4.92 -6.75
CA THR A 388 3.45 3.67 -6.45
C THR A 388 3.99 2.49 -7.26
N LEU A 389 4.34 2.70 -8.53
CA LEU A 389 4.97 1.66 -9.35
C LEU A 389 6.35 1.27 -8.80
N VAL A 390 7.18 2.25 -8.39
CA VAL A 390 8.49 1.99 -7.75
C VAL A 390 8.32 1.21 -6.46
N TRP A 391 7.33 1.58 -5.64
CA TRP A 391 7.00 0.87 -4.41
C TRP A 391 6.65 -0.59 -4.68
N THR A 392 5.72 -0.85 -5.61
CA THR A 392 5.32 -2.21 -5.94
C THR A 392 6.46 -3.00 -6.62
N ALA A 393 7.25 -2.37 -7.48
CA ALA A 393 8.40 -3.00 -8.10
C ALA A 393 9.46 -3.40 -7.06
N GLY A 394 9.81 -2.51 -6.15
CA GLY A 394 10.83 -2.77 -5.13
C GLY A 394 10.38 -3.84 -4.13
N GLN A 395 9.27 -3.59 -3.43
CA GLN A 395 8.76 -4.46 -2.39
C GLN A 395 8.10 -5.73 -2.94
N GLY A 396 7.24 -5.57 -3.94
CA GLY A 396 6.40 -6.67 -4.43
C GLY A 396 7.09 -7.59 -5.43
N ALA A 397 8.06 -7.08 -6.21
CA ALA A 397 8.70 -7.85 -7.27
C ALA A 397 10.19 -8.11 -7.00
N LEU A 398 11.02 -7.06 -6.98
CA LEU A 398 12.48 -7.22 -6.86
C LEU A 398 12.87 -7.86 -5.53
N GLY A 399 12.21 -7.48 -4.42
CA GLY A 399 12.43 -8.06 -3.11
C GLY A 399 12.28 -9.59 -3.14
N PRO A 400 11.11 -10.14 -3.45
CA PRO A 400 10.91 -11.59 -3.50
C PRO A 400 11.79 -12.30 -4.52
N ILE A 401 11.91 -11.80 -5.76
CA ILE A 401 12.69 -12.46 -6.84
C ILE A 401 14.15 -12.60 -6.43
N PHE A 402 14.80 -11.47 -6.19
CA PHE A 402 16.24 -11.49 -5.90
C PHE A 402 16.54 -11.97 -4.49
N GLY A 403 15.70 -11.65 -3.51
CA GLY A 403 15.85 -12.18 -2.15
C GLY A 403 15.73 -13.69 -2.09
N GLY A 404 14.75 -14.27 -2.80
CA GLY A 404 14.61 -15.72 -2.92
C GLY A 404 15.79 -16.37 -3.63
N LEU A 405 16.32 -15.74 -4.71
CA LEU A 405 17.49 -16.20 -5.43
C LEU A 405 18.77 -16.16 -4.56
N LEU A 406 18.99 -15.04 -3.87
CA LEU A 406 20.14 -14.86 -2.98
C LEU A 406 20.09 -15.88 -1.83
N LEU A 407 18.93 -16.03 -1.19
CA LEU A 407 18.77 -16.99 -0.09
C LEU A 407 19.01 -18.44 -0.54
N ALA A 408 18.59 -18.79 -1.76
CA ALA A 408 18.79 -20.13 -2.31
C ALA A 408 20.25 -20.41 -2.68
N ARG A 409 21.03 -19.39 -3.12
CA ARG A 409 22.41 -19.57 -3.58
C ARG A 409 23.46 -19.28 -2.53
N LEU A 410 23.27 -18.25 -1.72
CA LEU A 410 24.25 -17.75 -0.76
C LEU A 410 23.96 -18.19 0.68
N GLY A 411 22.77 -18.75 0.92
CA GLY A 411 22.31 -19.08 2.26
C GLY A 411 21.91 -17.86 3.10
N PRO A 412 21.46 -18.08 4.35
CA PRO A 412 20.87 -17.04 5.19
C PRO A 412 21.88 -15.95 5.60
N HIS A 413 23.06 -16.32 6.08
CA HIS A 413 24.00 -15.35 6.66
C HIS A 413 24.50 -14.32 5.63
N LEU A 414 24.91 -14.77 4.43
CA LEU A 414 25.39 -13.87 3.38
C LEU A 414 24.24 -13.01 2.81
N THR A 415 23.05 -13.61 2.62
CA THR A 415 21.89 -12.86 2.11
C THR A 415 21.50 -11.75 3.08
N TYR A 416 21.35 -12.08 4.36
CA TYR A 416 20.89 -11.11 5.36
C TYR A 416 21.98 -10.14 5.80
N GLY A 417 23.26 -10.56 5.80
CA GLY A 417 24.40 -9.65 5.92
C GLY A 417 24.45 -8.62 4.79
N GLY A 418 24.20 -9.05 3.55
CA GLY A 418 24.05 -8.17 2.39
C GLY A 418 22.90 -7.15 2.54
N ILE A 419 21.79 -7.56 3.17
CA ILE A 419 20.66 -6.68 3.47
C ILE A 419 21.07 -5.55 4.44
N VAL A 420 21.91 -5.84 5.45
CA VAL A 420 22.47 -4.77 6.33
C VAL A 420 23.27 -3.78 5.50
N VAL A 421 24.18 -4.27 4.64
CA VAL A 421 24.99 -3.41 3.76
C VAL A 421 24.11 -2.57 2.84
N MET A 422 23.06 -3.13 2.26
CA MET A 422 22.10 -2.38 1.43
C MET A 422 21.39 -1.28 2.22
N GLY A 423 21.00 -1.53 3.46
CA GLY A 423 20.40 -0.54 4.36
C GLY A 423 21.35 0.64 4.63
N LEU A 424 22.63 0.33 4.92
CA LEU A 424 23.68 1.33 5.12
C LEU A 424 23.99 2.09 3.83
N ALA A 425 24.07 1.42 2.69
CA ALA A 425 24.27 2.05 1.38
C ALA A 425 23.16 3.06 1.07
N GLY A 426 21.88 2.68 1.30
CA GLY A 426 20.75 3.60 1.18
C GLY A 426 20.92 4.84 2.09
N ALA A 427 21.35 4.63 3.33
CA ALA A 427 21.56 5.72 4.28
C ALA A 427 22.67 6.69 3.83
N CYS A 428 23.72 6.20 3.20
CA CYS A 428 24.80 7.04 2.64
C CYS A 428 24.37 7.77 1.36
N LEU A 429 23.52 7.14 0.53
CA LEU A 429 23.12 7.71 -0.76
C LEU A 429 22.04 8.79 -0.65
N TYR A 430 21.08 8.70 0.28
CA TYR A 430 20.02 9.68 0.42
C TYR A 430 20.53 11.10 0.71
N PRO A 431 21.50 11.34 1.61
CA PRO A 431 22.05 12.68 1.84
C PRO A 431 22.68 13.32 0.61
N LEU A 432 23.16 12.52 -0.36
CA LEU A 432 23.75 13.05 -1.61
C LEU A 432 22.69 13.74 -2.50
N LEU A 433 21.41 13.36 -2.37
CA LEU A 433 20.30 14.01 -3.06
C LEU A 433 19.90 15.35 -2.42
N ARG A 434 20.48 15.67 -1.27
CA ARG A 434 20.20 16.92 -0.58
C ARG A 434 20.66 18.09 -1.46
N THR A 435 19.75 18.95 -1.85
CA THR A 435 20.15 20.23 -2.39
C THR A 435 20.83 21.02 -1.29
N ARG A 436 22.08 21.43 -1.49
CA ARG A 436 22.61 22.61 -0.77
C ARG A 436 21.58 23.69 -1.06
N ALA A 437 20.77 24.02 -0.05
CA ALA A 437 19.92 25.20 -0.13
C ALA A 437 20.91 26.31 -0.41
N GLY A 438 20.87 26.82 -1.64
CA GLY A 438 21.65 27.99 -2.00
C GLY A 438 21.40 29.01 -0.90
N SER A 439 22.44 29.65 -0.44
CA SER A 439 22.46 30.74 0.51
C SER A 439 21.79 32.00 -0.06
N GLY A 440 20.63 31.81 -0.63
CA GLY A 440 19.68 32.82 -1.07
C GLY A 440 18.59 32.94 0.00
N ARG A 441 18.89 33.63 1.10
CA ARG A 441 17.86 34.30 1.90
C ARG A 441 17.06 35.19 0.95
N GLY A 442 16.01 34.68 0.34
CA GLY A 442 14.96 35.50 -0.25
C GLY A 442 14.44 36.41 0.87
N ARG A 443 14.94 37.63 0.89
CA ARG A 443 14.34 38.71 1.66
C ARG A 443 12.86 38.72 1.31
N LEU A 444 12.01 38.43 2.28
CA LEU A 444 10.61 38.78 2.20
C LEU A 444 10.54 40.26 1.81
N PRO A 445 9.76 40.66 0.79
CA PRO A 445 9.52 42.03 0.52
C PRO A 445 8.86 42.65 1.77
N THR A 446 9.56 43.56 2.41
CA THR A 446 8.98 44.43 3.43
C THR A 446 7.81 45.16 2.80
N LYS A 447 6.61 45.08 3.41
CA LYS A 447 5.49 45.92 3.06
C LYS A 447 5.93 47.38 3.04
N PRO A 448 5.58 48.14 2.01
CA PRO A 448 5.68 49.60 2.06
C PRO A 448 4.71 50.16 3.10
N PRO A 449 5.00 51.37 3.61
CA PRO A 449 4.29 52.02 4.70
C PRO A 449 2.83 52.35 4.39
#